data_b229d3805b8a749be6d28df313bfdcde
#
_entry.id   b229d3805b8a749be6d28df313bfdcde
#
_cell.length_a   1.000
_cell.length_b   1.000
_cell.length_c   1.000
_cell.angle_alpha   90.00
_cell.angle_beta   90.00
_cell.angle_gamma   90.00
#
_symmetry.space_group_name_H-M   'P 1'
#
loop_
_entity.id
_entity.type
_entity.pdbx_description
1 polymer ?
#
loop_
_entity_poly.entity_id
_entity_poly.type
_entity_poly.pdbx_seq_one_letter_code
_entity_poly.pdbx_strand_id
1 'polypeptide(L)'
;SGRHLCHAMLLPRADAQALLPQFEREGKLERNGASIQRRGKAAVVTQSNPRFLNAEDQTSLDGAEICVDLALLDPATEIAVMRGAVVEHQKYQGRHVFGAGINLTHLYEGRSPFLWYLGRDLGPVNKLYRGLARPESPPEQDSIEKPWIAVVDGFAIGGHCQMLLAIDL
;
A
#
# COMPACT_ATOMS: atom_id res chain seq x y z
N SER A 1 -9.81 13.77 19.17
CA SER A 1 -9.06 12.77 19.91
C SER A 1 -8.29 11.85 18.97
N GLY A 2 -7.29 11.10 19.47
CA GLY A 2 -6.52 10.14 18.69
C GLY A 2 -7.39 9.07 17.99
N ARG A 3 -8.48 8.64 18.63
CA ARG A 3 -9.43 7.69 18.01
C ARG A 3 -10.08 8.25 16.75
N HIS A 4 -10.47 9.53 16.74
CA HIS A 4 -11.04 10.16 15.55
C HIS A 4 -10.02 10.25 14.40
N LEU A 5 -8.76 10.56 14.72
CA LEU A 5 -7.70 10.57 13.73
C LEU A 5 -7.49 9.17 13.13
N CYS A 6 -7.34 8.15 13.96
CA CYS A 6 -7.19 6.76 13.49
C CYS A 6 -8.37 6.32 12.62
N HIS A 7 -9.61 6.64 13.02
CA HIS A 7 -10.79 6.34 12.21
C HIS A 7 -10.74 7.06 10.86
N ALA A 8 -10.47 8.37 10.87
CA ALA A 8 -10.40 9.16 9.65
C ALA A 8 -9.33 8.63 8.66
N MET A 9 -8.20 8.16 9.16
CA MET A 9 -7.11 7.59 8.36
C MET A 9 -7.42 6.19 7.80
N LEU A 10 -8.40 5.48 8.37
CA LEU A 10 -8.88 4.19 7.86
C LEU A 10 -10.01 4.34 6.83
N LEU A 11 -10.59 5.53 6.67
CA LEU A 11 -11.56 5.76 5.61
C LEU A 11 -10.90 5.62 4.23
N PRO A 12 -11.64 5.14 3.21
CA PRO A 12 -11.14 5.16 1.84
C PRO A 12 -10.80 6.58 1.41
N ARG A 13 -9.70 6.75 0.72
CA ARG A 13 -9.35 8.03 0.10
C ARG A 13 -10.41 8.43 -0.94
N ALA A 14 -10.71 9.72 -1.00
CA ALA A 14 -11.68 10.25 -1.98
C ALA A 14 -11.22 10.01 -3.43
N ASP A 15 -9.92 10.12 -3.71
CA ASP A 15 -9.35 9.83 -5.03
C ASP A 15 -9.39 8.33 -5.38
N ALA A 16 -9.22 7.43 -4.41
CA ALA A 16 -9.40 6.00 -4.63
C ALA A 16 -10.87 5.67 -4.97
N GLN A 17 -11.82 6.24 -4.24
CA GLN A 17 -13.26 6.08 -4.53
C GLN A 17 -13.63 6.59 -5.92
N ALA A 18 -13.06 7.72 -6.35
CA ALA A 18 -13.27 8.27 -7.68
C ALA A 18 -12.68 7.38 -8.80
N LEU A 19 -11.60 6.65 -8.53
CA LEU A 19 -10.94 5.74 -9.47
C LEU A 19 -11.53 4.33 -9.49
N LEU A 20 -12.33 3.97 -8.49
CA LEU A 20 -12.90 2.62 -8.38
C LEU A 20 -13.71 2.19 -9.62
N PRO A 21 -14.61 3.01 -10.20
CA PRO A 21 -15.33 2.60 -11.41
C PRO A 21 -14.42 2.32 -12.62
N GLN A 22 -13.32 3.05 -12.75
CA GLN A 22 -12.32 2.79 -13.78
C GLN A 22 -11.63 1.45 -13.52
N PHE A 23 -11.18 1.21 -12.30
CA PHE A 23 -10.54 -0.05 -11.92
C PHE A 23 -11.48 -1.26 -12.08
N GLU A 24 -12.75 -1.12 -11.73
CA GLU A 24 -13.77 -2.16 -11.93
C GLU A 24 -13.89 -2.57 -13.41
N ARG A 25 -13.88 -1.60 -14.33
CA ARG A 25 -13.96 -1.85 -15.78
C ARG A 25 -12.67 -2.42 -16.37
N GLU A 26 -11.52 -1.83 -16.01
CA GLU A 26 -10.24 -2.11 -16.67
C GLU A 26 -9.46 -3.23 -15.98
N GLY A 27 -9.71 -3.48 -14.70
CA GLY A 27 -8.99 -4.47 -13.91
C GLY A 27 -7.51 -4.14 -13.67
N LYS A 28 -7.08 -2.91 -14.00
CA LYS A 28 -5.71 -2.42 -13.81
C LYS A 28 -5.69 -0.91 -13.66
N LEU A 29 -4.71 -0.40 -12.90
CA LEU A 29 -4.48 1.01 -12.72
C LEU A 29 -3.05 1.26 -12.26
N GLU A 30 -2.41 2.30 -12.81
CA GLU A 30 -1.07 2.72 -12.41
C GLU A 30 -1.11 4.07 -11.72
N ARG A 31 -0.33 4.21 -10.65
CA ARG A 31 -0.13 5.44 -9.91
C ARG A 31 1.37 5.67 -9.70
N ASN A 32 1.73 6.89 -9.30
CA ASN A 32 3.11 7.12 -8.86
C ASN A 32 3.39 6.30 -7.59
N GLY A 33 4.40 5.45 -7.63
CA GLY A 33 4.81 4.61 -6.51
C GLY A 33 4.09 3.27 -6.36
N ALA A 34 3.03 2.99 -7.13
CA ALA A 34 2.37 1.69 -7.10
C ALA A 34 1.49 1.45 -8.33
N SER A 35 1.15 0.18 -8.56
CA SER A 35 0.12 -0.24 -9.50
C SER A 35 -0.75 -1.32 -8.88
N ILE A 36 -1.94 -1.50 -9.44
CA ILE A 36 -2.85 -2.57 -9.07
C ILE A 36 -3.38 -3.29 -10.31
N GLN A 37 -3.46 -4.61 -10.24
CA GLN A 37 -4.01 -5.44 -11.32
C GLN A 37 -4.87 -6.56 -10.75
N ARG A 38 -6.07 -6.73 -11.30
CA ARG A 38 -6.89 -7.90 -11.00
C ARG A 38 -6.38 -9.12 -11.75
N ARG A 39 -6.22 -10.24 -11.04
CA ARG A 39 -5.87 -11.54 -11.58
C ARG A 39 -6.81 -12.60 -10.99
N GLY A 40 -7.84 -12.96 -11.73
CA GLY A 40 -8.92 -13.81 -11.20
C GLY A 40 -9.56 -13.16 -9.98
N LYS A 41 -9.56 -13.86 -8.85
CA LYS A 41 -10.10 -13.37 -7.57
C LYS A 41 -9.09 -12.58 -6.72
N ALA A 42 -7.90 -12.30 -7.22
CA ALA A 42 -6.87 -11.58 -6.51
C ALA A 42 -6.69 -10.16 -7.05
N ALA A 43 -6.57 -9.18 -6.16
CA ALA A 43 -6.07 -7.83 -6.44
C ALA A 43 -4.57 -7.79 -6.14
N VAL A 44 -3.73 -7.66 -7.16
CA VAL A 44 -2.27 -7.63 -7.01
C VAL A 44 -1.79 -6.19 -6.98
N VAL A 45 -1.33 -5.73 -5.83
CA VAL A 45 -0.71 -4.43 -5.61
C VAL A 45 0.80 -4.58 -5.73
N THR A 46 1.40 -3.79 -6.63
CA THR A 46 2.85 -3.76 -6.85
C THR A 46 3.40 -2.41 -6.43
N GLN A 47 4.22 -2.40 -5.37
CA GLN A 47 4.95 -1.20 -4.94
C GLN A 47 6.11 -0.93 -5.89
N SER A 48 6.32 0.33 -6.26
CA SER A 48 7.29 0.71 -7.30
C SER A 48 8.09 1.96 -6.93
N ASN A 49 9.36 1.76 -6.66
CA ASN A 49 10.39 2.80 -6.60
C ASN A 49 11.72 2.16 -7.02
N PRO A 50 11.84 1.75 -8.30
CA PRO A 50 12.85 0.79 -8.75
C PRO A 50 14.29 1.29 -8.56
N ARG A 51 14.52 2.61 -8.66
CA ARG A 51 15.85 3.22 -8.44
C ARG A 51 16.33 3.12 -6.99
N PHE A 52 15.42 3.01 -6.03
CA PHE A 52 15.72 2.94 -4.60
C PHE A 52 15.32 1.59 -4.01
N LEU A 53 15.40 0.51 -4.79
CA LEU A 53 15.05 -0.85 -4.34
C LEU A 53 13.64 -0.92 -3.73
N ASN A 54 12.68 -0.24 -4.35
CA ASN A 54 11.30 -0.08 -3.91
C ASN A 54 11.16 0.52 -2.51
N ALA A 55 12.11 1.36 -2.08
CA ALA A 55 12.01 2.09 -0.82
C ALA A 55 10.81 3.06 -0.83
N GLU A 56 10.23 3.24 0.35
CA GLU A 56 9.11 4.15 0.58
C GLU A 56 9.58 5.58 0.79
N ASP A 57 8.88 6.52 0.21
CA ASP A 57 9.06 7.95 0.46
C ASP A 57 7.78 8.75 0.15
N GLN A 58 7.85 10.07 0.29
CA GLN A 58 6.70 10.96 0.07
C GLN A 58 6.17 10.93 -1.38
N THR A 59 6.91 10.42 -2.34
CA THR A 59 6.47 10.34 -3.75
C THR A 59 5.70 9.07 -4.04
N SER A 60 5.85 8.04 -3.21
CA SER A 60 5.24 6.72 -3.42
C SER A 60 4.01 6.45 -2.53
N LEU A 61 3.88 7.18 -1.41
CA LEU A 61 2.90 6.88 -0.37
C LEU A 61 1.46 6.97 -0.87
N ASP A 62 1.09 8.05 -1.53
CA ASP A 62 -0.28 8.28 -2.01
C ASP A 62 -0.72 7.21 -3.01
N GLY A 63 0.14 6.89 -3.98
CA GLY A 63 -0.15 5.86 -4.97
C GLY A 63 -0.30 4.47 -4.35
N ALA A 64 0.54 4.15 -3.37
CA ALA A 64 0.46 2.89 -2.63
C ALA A 64 -0.86 2.80 -1.85
N GLU A 65 -1.25 3.86 -1.13
CA GLU A 65 -2.50 3.88 -0.37
C GLU A 65 -3.74 3.79 -1.28
N ILE A 66 -3.76 4.50 -2.41
CA ILE A 66 -4.84 4.37 -3.41
C ILE A 66 -4.97 2.92 -3.88
N CYS A 67 -3.87 2.25 -4.19
CA CYS A 67 -3.90 0.85 -4.62
C CYS A 67 -4.38 -0.10 -3.52
N VAL A 68 -4.02 0.15 -2.26
CA VAL A 68 -4.53 -0.60 -1.10
C VAL A 68 -6.04 -0.41 -0.97
N ASP A 69 -6.52 0.83 -1.05
CA ASP A 69 -7.96 1.13 -0.97
C ASP A 69 -8.74 0.44 -2.10
N LEU A 70 -8.25 0.50 -3.34
CA LEU A 70 -8.87 -0.16 -4.48
C LEU A 70 -8.90 -1.68 -4.34
N ALA A 71 -7.83 -2.28 -3.80
CA ALA A 71 -7.78 -3.72 -3.54
C ALA A 71 -8.85 -4.15 -2.54
N LEU A 72 -9.09 -3.34 -1.51
CA LEU A 72 -10.10 -3.61 -0.49
C LEU A 72 -11.52 -3.32 -1.00
N LEU A 73 -11.71 -2.29 -1.82
CA LEU A 73 -13.02 -1.85 -2.32
C LEU A 73 -13.54 -2.67 -3.49
N ASP A 74 -12.67 -3.28 -4.31
CA ASP A 74 -13.08 -4.00 -5.52
C ASP A 74 -13.97 -5.21 -5.20
N PRO A 75 -15.25 -5.21 -5.58
CA PRO A 75 -16.16 -6.31 -5.27
C PRO A 75 -15.87 -7.61 -6.04
N ALA A 76 -15.06 -7.53 -7.10
CA ALA A 76 -14.72 -8.68 -7.93
C ALA A 76 -13.56 -9.53 -7.39
N THR A 77 -12.85 -9.05 -6.37
CA THR A 77 -11.72 -9.75 -5.76
C THR A 77 -12.01 -10.17 -4.32
N GLU A 78 -11.44 -11.29 -3.91
CA GLU A 78 -11.64 -11.89 -2.58
C GLU A 78 -10.38 -11.83 -1.72
N ILE A 79 -9.22 -11.71 -2.35
CA ILE A 79 -7.92 -11.61 -1.69
C ILE A 79 -7.11 -10.47 -2.28
N ALA A 80 -6.18 -9.95 -1.50
CA ALA A 80 -5.21 -8.96 -1.95
C ALA A 80 -3.78 -9.52 -1.85
N VAL A 81 -2.95 -9.16 -2.81
CA VAL A 81 -1.55 -9.58 -2.87
C VAL A 81 -0.67 -8.35 -2.96
N MET A 82 0.39 -8.30 -2.17
CA MET A 82 1.39 -7.23 -2.23
C MET A 82 2.75 -7.76 -2.65
N ARG A 83 3.39 -7.05 -3.58
CA ARG A 83 4.71 -7.39 -4.11
C ARG A 83 5.51 -6.13 -4.44
N GLY A 84 6.80 -6.28 -4.67
CA GLY A 84 7.64 -5.23 -5.25
C GLY A 84 7.67 -5.25 -6.77
N ALA A 85 7.92 -4.10 -7.38
CA ALA A 85 8.24 -3.98 -8.81
C ALA A 85 9.66 -4.50 -9.10
N VAL A 86 9.96 -4.74 -10.37
CA VAL A 86 11.32 -5.03 -10.82
C VAL A 86 12.22 -3.82 -10.51
N VAL A 87 13.39 -4.08 -9.92
CA VAL A 87 14.30 -3.01 -9.52
C VAL A 87 15.40 -2.74 -10.57
N GLU A 88 15.87 -1.49 -10.56
CA GLU A 88 16.95 -0.98 -11.43
C GLU A 88 18.29 -0.92 -10.68
N HIS A 89 18.67 -2.02 -10.02
CA HIS A 89 19.90 -2.06 -9.24
C HIS A 89 20.82 -3.16 -9.77
N GLN A 90 22.08 -2.83 -10.02
CA GLN A 90 23.05 -3.73 -10.66
C GLN A 90 23.08 -5.14 -10.03
N LYS A 91 23.10 -5.23 -8.71
CA LYS A 91 23.12 -6.50 -7.97
C LYS A 91 21.78 -7.26 -8.02
N TYR A 92 20.66 -6.56 -8.15
CA TYR A 92 19.31 -7.13 -8.04
C TYR A 92 18.48 -6.94 -9.31
N GLN A 93 19.13 -6.61 -10.41
CA GLN A 93 18.46 -6.35 -11.69
C GLN A 93 17.55 -7.51 -12.09
N GLY A 94 16.35 -7.19 -12.51
CA GLY A 94 15.34 -8.17 -12.93
C GLY A 94 14.58 -8.84 -11.78
N ARG A 95 14.95 -8.58 -10.52
CA ARG A 95 14.23 -9.12 -9.35
C ARG A 95 13.13 -8.17 -8.88
N HIS A 96 12.07 -8.78 -8.38
CA HIS A 96 10.95 -8.08 -7.74
C HIS A 96 11.22 -7.88 -6.24
N VAL A 97 12.26 -7.14 -5.88
CA VAL A 97 12.60 -6.89 -4.47
C VAL A 97 11.39 -6.30 -3.75
N PHE A 98 11.00 -6.89 -2.62
CA PHE A 98 9.82 -6.44 -1.88
C PHE A 98 9.99 -4.99 -1.43
N GLY A 99 11.11 -4.64 -0.78
CA GLY A 99 11.44 -3.25 -0.50
C GLY A 99 12.56 -3.06 0.53
N ALA A 100 13.28 -1.94 0.35
CA ALA A 100 14.42 -1.55 1.18
C ALA A 100 14.02 -0.66 2.39
N GLY A 101 12.73 -0.57 2.71
CA GLY A 101 12.25 0.28 3.80
C GLY A 101 12.11 1.73 3.37
N ILE A 102 12.33 2.65 4.30
CA ILE A 102 12.26 4.08 4.05
C ILE A 102 13.44 4.53 3.19
N ASN A 103 13.18 5.42 2.23
CA ASN A 103 14.22 6.00 1.39
C ASN A 103 15.17 6.88 2.20
N LEU A 104 16.30 6.28 2.61
CA LEU A 104 17.29 6.97 3.45
C LEU A 104 17.96 8.14 2.71
N THR A 105 18.04 8.12 1.39
CA THR A 105 18.54 9.26 0.61
C THR A 105 17.63 10.46 0.79
N HIS A 106 16.31 10.29 0.65
CA HIS A 106 15.35 11.36 0.85
C HIS A 106 15.30 11.83 2.32
N LEU A 107 15.49 10.91 3.25
CA LEU A 107 15.56 11.26 4.67
C LEU A 107 16.81 12.13 4.96
N TYR A 108 17.97 11.72 4.47
CA TYR A 108 19.22 12.47 4.61
C TYR A 108 19.16 13.86 3.97
N GLU A 109 18.52 13.98 2.82
CA GLU A 109 18.31 15.23 2.12
C GLU A 109 17.23 16.15 2.73
N GLY A 110 16.61 15.74 3.83
CA GLY A 110 15.54 16.48 4.48
C GLY A 110 14.24 16.57 3.67
N ARG A 111 14.03 15.65 2.73
CA ARG A 111 12.85 15.61 1.83
C ARG A 111 11.66 14.87 2.43
N SER A 112 11.84 14.17 3.53
CA SER A 112 10.77 13.41 4.20
C SER A 112 10.15 14.25 5.32
N PRO A 113 8.91 14.75 5.18
CA PRO A 113 8.23 15.50 6.24
C PRO A 113 8.01 14.63 7.48
N PHE A 114 8.06 15.22 8.67
CA PHE A 114 7.82 14.50 9.92
C PHE A 114 6.45 13.78 9.92
N LEU A 115 5.40 14.43 9.41
CA LEU A 115 4.06 13.86 9.33
C LEU A 115 3.92 12.71 8.33
N TRP A 116 4.90 12.49 7.47
CA TRP A 116 4.91 11.38 6.54
C TRP A 116 4.82 10.03 7.25
N TYR A 117 5.57 9.86 8.33
CA TYR A 117 5.53 8.63 9.13
C TYR A 117 4.14 8.36 9.70
N LEU A 118 3.52 9.41 10.25
CA LEU A 118 2.19 9.31 10.81
C LEU A 118 1.15 8.94 9.73
N GLY A 119 1.23 9.58 8.58
CA GLY A 119 0.37 9.29 7.43
C GLY A 119 0.55 7.85 6.93
N ARG A 120 1.80 7.39 6.83
CA ARG A 120 2.13 6.03 6.44
C ARG A 120 1.59 4.98 7.41
N ASP A 121 1.85 5.15 8.70
CA ASP A 121 1.51 4.14 9.70
C ASP A 121 0.01 4.08 9.97
N LEU A 122 -0.67 5.24 10.06
CA LEU A 122 -2.11 5.30 10.29
C LEU A 122 -2.95 5.07 9.02
N GLY A 123 -2.39 5.33 7.85
CA GLY A 123 -3.02 5.11 6.54
C GLY A 123 -2.73 3.70 6.02
N PRO A 124 -1.91 3.56 4.96
CA PRO A 124 -1.77 2.29 4.25
C PRO A 124 -1.35 1.11 5.12
N VAL A 125 -0.43 1.27 6.07
CA VAL A 125 0.00 0.15 6.93
C VAL A 125 -1.15 -0.31 7.84
N ASN A 126 -1.88 0.62 8.44
CA ASN A 126 -3.02 0.27 9.30
C ASN A 126 -4.18 -0.33 8.49
N LYS A 127 -4.37 0.09 7.23
CA LYS A 127 -5.37 -0.48 6.32
C LYS A 127 -5.06 -1.92 5.91
N LEU A 128 -3.80 -2.30 5.79
CA LEU A 128 -3.40 -3.70 5.60
C LEU A 128 -3.85 -4.58 6.78
N TYR A 129 -3.73 -4.05 7.99
CA TYR A 129 -4.05 -4.79 9.22
C TYR A 129 -5.54 -4.78 9.58
N ARG A 130 -6.23 -3.63 9.40
CA ARG A 130 -7.60 -3.42 9.88
C ARG A 130 -8.65 -3.29 8.77
N GLY A 131 -8.22 -3.26 7.50
CA GLY A 131 -9.13 -2.93 6.41
C GLY A 131 -9.53 -1.45 6.40
N LEU A 132 -10.61 -1.15 5.69
CA LEU A 132 -11.16 0.19 5.59
C LEU A 132 -12.30 0.39 6.59
N ALA A 133 -12.30 1.53 7.26
CA ALA A 133 -13.41 1.94 8.12
C ALA A 133 -14.62 2.37 7.26
N ARG A 134 -15.81 2.25 7.87
CA ARG A 134 -17.02 2.88 7.35
C ARG A 134 -17.29 4.20 8.07
N PRO A 135 -17.80 5.24 7.38
CA PRO A 135 -18.02 6.55 8.00
C PRO A 135 -18.92 6.52 9.24
N GLU A 136 -19.88 5.59 9.25
CA GLU A 136 -20.95 5.53 10.24
C GLU A 136 -20.72 4.53 11.37
N SER A 137 -19.64 3.75 11.28
CA SER A 137 -19.38 2.68 12.24
C SER A 137 -17.96 2.77 12.80
N PRO A 138 -17.74 2.47 14.09
CA PRO A 138 -16.37 2.29 14.60
C PRO A 138 -15.66 1.14 13.87
N PRO A 139 -14.36 1.26 13.56
CA PRO A 139 -13.59 0.23 12.84
C PRO A 139 -13.56 -1.13 13.55
N GLU A 140 -13.75 -1.13 14.88
CA GLU A 140 -13.81 -2.34 15.69
C GLU A 140 -15.13 -3.12 15.53
N GLN A 141 -16.14 -2.51 14.94
CA GLN A 141 -17.47 -3.10 14.76
C GLN A 141 -17.76 -3.48 13.31
N ASP A 142 -17.26 -2.70 12.37
CA ASP A 142 -17.53 -2.89 10.94
C ASP A 142 -16.41 -2.30 10.11
N SER A 143 -15.73 -3.17 9.36
CA SER A 143 -14.65 -2.80 8.43
C SER A 143 -14.76 -3.59 7.12
N ILE A 144 -14.15 -3.06 6.08
CA ILE A 144 -14.01 -3.75 4.79
C ILE A 144 -12.64 -4.40 4.77
N GLU A 145 -12.61 -5.71 4.96
CA GLU A 145 -11.37 -6.48 5.05
C GLU A 145 -11.26 -7.50 3.93
N LYS A 146 -10.03 -7.80 3.56
CA LYS A 146 -9.68 -8.96 2.71
C LYS A 146 -8.37 -9.55 3.24
N PRO A 147 -8.15 -10.86 3.11
CA PRO A 147 -6.85 -11.45 3.40
C PRO A 147 -5.78 -10.85 2.50
N TRP A 148 -4.63 -10.51 3.08
CA TRP A 148 -3.45 -10.04 2.38
C TRP A 148 -2.36 -11.10 2.34
N ILE A 149 -1.76 -11.28 1.18
CA ILE A 149 -0.62 -12.18 0.95
C ILE A 149 0.57 -11.34 0.48
N ALA A 150 1.72 -11.47 1.13
CA ALA A 150 2.96 -10.84 0.68
C ALA A 150 3.79 -11.79 -0.19
N VAL A 151 4.18 -11.35 -1.37
CA VAL A 151 5.15 -12.06 -2.22
C VAL A 151 6.50 -11.39 -2.06
N VAL A 152 7.34 -11.97 -1.19
CA VAL A 152 8.64 -11.42 -0.83
C VAL A 152 9.72 -12.06 -1.69
N ASP A 153 10.21 -11.33 -2.69
CA ASP A 153 11.44 -11.67 -3.40
C ASP A 153 12.58 -10.78 -2.87
N GLY A 154 13.74 -11.36 -2.71
CA GLY A 154 14.93 -10.67 -2.23
C GLY A 154 14.86 -10.38 -0.75
N PHE A 155 14.36 -9.22 -0.36
CA PHE A 155 14.30 -8.78 1.02
C PHE A 155 13.16 -7.79 1.30
N ALA A 156 12.81 -7.68 2.58
CA ALA A 156 12.00 -6.64 3.16
C ALA A 156 12.75 -6.07 4.38
N ILE A 157 13.12 -4.79 4.35
CA ILE A 157 13.93 -4.15 5.38
C ILE A 157 13.15 -2.98 5.99
N GLY A 158 13.33 -2.73 7.28
CA GLY A 158 12.79 -1.56 7.97
C GLY A 158 11.27 -1.43 7.82
N GLY A 159 10.81 -0.36 7.18
CA GLY A 159 9.39 -0.10 6.95
C GLY A 159 8.66 -1.23 6.22
N HIS A 160 9.31 -1.90 5.28
CA HIS A 160 8.72 -3.06 4.59
C HIS A 160 8.61 -4.29 5.50
N CYS A 161 9.49 -4.45 6.49
CA CYS A 161 9.33 -5.47 7.53
C CYS A 161 8.10 -5.18 8.40
N GLN A 162 7.84 -3.91 8.71
CA GLN A 162 6.62 -3.51 9.42
C GLN A 162 5.35 -3.82 8.60
N MET A 163 5.36 -3.60 7.28
CA MET A 163 4.25 -4.00 6.41
C MET A 163 3.98 -5.50 6.48
N LEU A 164 5.01 -6.34 6.47
CA LEU A 164 4.85 -7.79 6.60
C LEU A 164 4.17 -8.20 7.91
N LEU A 165 4.41 -7.46 9.00
CA LEU A 165 3.73 -7.70 10.28
C LEU A 165 2.24 -7.33 10.25
N ALA A 166 1.81 -6.53 9.28
CA ALA A 166 0.42 -6.12 9.09
C ALA A 166 -0.32 -6.99 8.05
N ILE A 167 0.38 -7.88 7.36
CA ILE A 167 -0.14 -8.79 6.32
C ILE A 167 -0.35 -10.17 6.92
N ASP A 168 -1.37 -10.90 6.43
CA ASP A 168 -1.80 -12.18 7.02
C ASP A 168 -0.86 -13.34 6.68
N LEU A 169 -0.27 -13.37 5.46
CA LEU A 169 0.59 -14.44 4.95
C LEU A 169 1.79 -13.92 4.17
#